data_65bee6c523363e165ab31a915af22dce
#
_entry.id   65bee6c523363e165ab31a915af22dce
#
_cell.length_a   1.000
_cell.length_b   1.000
_cell.length_c   1.000
_cell.angle_alpha   90.00
_cell.angle_beta   90.00
_cell.angle_gamma   90.00
#
_symmetry.space_group_name_H-M   'P 1'
#
loop_
_entity.id
_entity.type
_entity.pdbx_description
1 polymer ?
#
loop_
_entity_poly.entity_id
_entity_poly.type
_entity_poly.pdbx_seq_one_letter_code
_entity_poly.pdbx_strand_id
1 'polypeptide(L)'
;SNYVMRGAGGVSRFQNRYGSFADIESNYANRKGIDWQEEALGRITTSQNYRVNISGGTKDLKYGMSYAYFKELGAMVYSGTYRHNVSFNISHKASSRFQTNARFSFDQGQTYGMGTSGASNRFNKMEHILQYRPVSGIKGSDAELLAGEDPMYEDQQDNPMQNPIISAQEEPKQRFWRNIQANGGFTFNFTKKLSFRNTIGTRYSLTRNDAFNGDLSANAKRSSINGNVQYSESGSFQTSNVLTYNNLKKVHRLTLMFGQEWVSSWGKSLRAYADKFPNDDLGTNDMGAGNPTSISSSYVNSTKMISFFGRVNYNIKNKYLFTATIRGDGSSKFSSGHKWGVFPSISGAWRLSEEPFIKKLNTFSDLKFRIGYGLAGNNRVGDFMSLETLNSVKYPSSSEMITGYIPSRIPSADLQWEANKTLNIGIDLGFFDQRLTIAPEFYLNRSNHLLLNSRVPSSSGFSNMMRNIGETQNIGFDLAISSVNIQKKQFSWKTNFNISYNKNTIRALSGEDSFYEEYGFGWAQKTHMVAVGQPIGLFYGYKTIGLYQVDEFDYNPYTQTYTLKEGIPYKGNDRSKVHPGDWKFANLDDTGDSKGVVNESDKTIIGSASPDFYGGINN
;
A
#
# COMPACT_ATOMS: atom_id res chain seq x y z
N SER A 1 20.62 -8.19 -29.89
CA SER A 1 20.11 -7.49 -28.70
C SER A 1 20.29 -5.98 -28.85
N ASN A 2 19.19 -5.23 -28.85
CA ASN A 2 19.19 -3.77 -28.94
C ASN A 2 20.06 -3.08 -27.87
N TYR A 3 20.34 -3.75 -26.76
CA TYR A 3 21.14 -3.22 -25.68
C TYR A 3 22.63 -3.16 -25.99
N VAL A 4 23.15 -4.21 -26.63
CA VAL A 4 24.57 -4.28 -27.02
C VAL A 4 24.87 -3.30 -28.14
N MET A 5 23.88 -2.98 -28.99
CA MET A 5 24.04 -2.07 -30.12
C MET A 5 23.87 -0.58 -29.79
N ARG A 6 23.50 -0.23 -28.56
CA ARG A 6 23.37 1.17 -28.15
C ARG A 6 24.74 1.80 -27.90
N GLY A 7 24.94 3.02 -28.44
CA GLY A 7 26.13 3.83 -28.22
C GLY A 7 27.28 3.59 -29.22
N ALA A 8 28.35 4.36 -29.09
CA ALA A 8 29.51 4.26 -29.95
C ALA A 8 30.14 2.87 -29.83
N GLY A 9 30.39 2.22 -30.97
CA GLY A 9 30.97 0.86 -31.03
C GLY A 9 29.99 -0.29 -30.77
N GLY A 10 28.67 -0.03 -30.70
CA GLY A 10 27.66 -1.07 -30.41
C GLY A 10 27.66 -2.21 -31.42
N VAL A 11 27.80 -1.91 -32.71
CA VAL A 11 27.89 -2.92 -33.76
C VAL A 11 29.13 -3.81 -33.56
N SER A 12 30.28 -3.21 -33.28
CA SER A 12 31.51 -3.94 -33.02
C SER A 12 31.41 -4.82 -31.76
N ARG A 13 30.82 -4.31 -30.68
CA ARG A 13 30.56 -5.11 -29.46
C ARG A 13 29.62 -6.28 -29.74
N PHE A 14 28.58 -6.07 -30.53
CA PHE A 14 27.67 -7.12 -30.92
C PHE A 14 28.37 -8.21 -31.71
N GLN A 15 29.15 -7.82 -32.75
CA GLN A 15 29.88 -8.78 -33.59
C GLN A 15 30.96 -9.53 -32.81
N ASN A 16 31.67 -8.88 -31.90
CA ASN A 16 32.65 -9.53 -31.03
C ASN A 16 32.02 -10.56 -30.10
N ARG A 17 30.76 -10.34 -29.70
CA ARG A 17 30.04 -11.23 -28.79
C ARG A 17 29.33 -12.36 -29.52
N TYR A 18 28.60 -12.06 -30.58
CA TYR A 18 27.67 -12.98 -31.24
C TYR A 18 28.14 -13.43 -32.64
N GLY A 19 29.27 -12.94 -33.15
CA GLY A 19 29.74 -13.16 -34.50
C GLY A 19 29.26 -12.13 -35.50
N SER A 20 29.75 -12.22 -36.75
CA SER A 20 29.33 -11.30 -37.80
C SER A 20 27.82 -11.45 -38.09
N PHE A 21 27.18 -10.41 -38.64
CA PHE A 21 25.77 -10.50 -39.01
C PHE A 21 25.50 -11.61 -40.05
N ALA A 22 26.50 -11.95 -40.91
CA ALA A 22 26.37 -13.02 -41.87
C ALA A 22 26.32 -14.41 -41.21
N ASP A 23 26.94 -14.58 -40.05
CA ASP A 23 27.06 -15.87 -39.36
C ASP A 23 25.96 -16.08 -38.29
N ILE A 24 25.11 -15.09 -38.04
CA ILE A 24 24.09 -15.17 -36.97
C ILE A 24 23.16 -16.36 -37.18
N GLU A 25 22.67 -16.57 -38.40
CA GLU A 25 21.75 -17.67 -38.68
C GLU A 25 22.43 -19.02 -38.48
N SER A 26 23.66 -19.20 -39.01
CA SER A 26 24.41 -20.45 -38.85
C SER A 26 24.76 -20.73 -37.38
N ASN A 27 25.09 -19.71 -36.60
CA ASN A 27 25.49 -19.86 -35.20
C ASN A 27 24.33 -20.11 -34.25
N TYR A 28 23.10 -19.59 -34.54
CA TYR A 28 22.03 -19.53 -33.57
C TYR A 28 20.68 -20.12 -34.01
N ALA A 29 20.44 -20.41 -35.33
CA ALA A 29 19.16 -20.90 -35.83
C ALA A 29 18.63 -22.17 -35.13
N ASN A 30 19.54 -23.06 -34.71
CA ASN A 30 19.21 -24.32 -34.05
C ASN A 30 19.37 -24.30 -32.51
N ARG A 31 19.70 -23.16 -31.91
CA ARG A 31 19.79 -23.03 -30.44
C ARG A 31 18.42 -22.73 -29.86
N LYS A 32 17.96 -23.58 -28.95
CA LYS A 32 16.68 -23.36 -28.24
C LYS A 32 16.74 -22.11 -27.36
N GLY A 33 17.92 -21.84 -26.80
CA GLY A 33 18.10 -20.79 -25.81
C GLY A 33 17.55 -21.16 -24.44
N ILE A 34 17.87 -20.34 -23.45
CA ILE A 34 17.40 -20.50 -22.06
C ILE A 34 16.09 -19.76 -21.90
N ASP A 35 15.06 -20.44 -21.41
CA ASP A 35 13.82 -19.82 -20.96
C ASP A 35 13.99 -19.38 -19.51
N TRP A 36 14.37 -18.12 -19.31
CA TRP A 36 14.59 -17.56 -17.99
C TRP A 36 13.32 -17.49 -17.13
N GLN A 37 12.14 -17.48 -17.74
CA GLN A 37 10.90 -17.55 -16.98
C GLN A 37 10.71 -18.95 -16.38
N GLU A 38 10.97 -19.99 -17.17
CA GLU A 38 10.92 -21.38 -16.69
C GLU A 38 11.98 -21.62 -15.62
N GLU A 39 13.23 -21.20 -15.85
CA GLU A 39 14.32 -21.40 -14.89
C GLU A 39 14.10 -20.65 -13.57
N ALA A 40 13.62 -19.42 -13.62
CA ALA A 40 13.45 -18.58 -12.43
C ALA A 40 12.10 -18.77 -11.73
N LEU A 41 11.01 -19.07 -12.46
CA LEU A 41 9.63 -19.06 -11.97
C LEU A 41 8.88 -20.38 -12.24
N GLY A 42 9.39 -21.27 -13.10
CA GLY A 42 8.71 -22.49 -13.56
C GLY A 42 8.64 -23.63 -12.53
N ARG A 43 9.24 -23.46 -11.35
CA ARG A 43 9.21 -24.51 -10.31
C ARG A 43 7.81 -24.76 -9.78
N ILE A 44 7.51 -26.01 -9.48
CA ILE A 44 6.28 -26.38 -8.75
C ILE A 44 6.36 -25.81 -7.33
N THR A 45 5.42 -24.93 -7.00
CA THR A 45 5.29 -24.36 -5.65
C THR A 45 4.37 -25.22 -4.80
N THR A 46 4.70 -25.33 -3.50
CA THR A 46 3.88 -26.05 -2.54
C THR A 46 3.51 -25.14 -1.38
N SER A 47 2.26 -25.23 -0.95
CA SER A 47 1.78 -24.59 0.27
C SER A 47 1.28 -25.66 1.24
N GLN A 48 1.77 -25.61 2.48
CA GLN A 48 1.45 -26.55 3.54
C GLN A 48 0.89 -25.78 4.73
N ASN A 49 -0.25 -26.21 5.26
CA ASN A 49 -0.88 -25.62 6.43
C ASN A 49 -1.35 -26.71 7.38
N TYR A 50 -0.68 -26.85 8.50
CA TYR A 50 -1.03 -27.80 9.54
C TYR A 50 -1.59 -27.05 10.74
N ARG A 51 -2.76 -27.49 11.23
CA ARG A 51 -3.38 -26.87 12.40
C ARG A 51 -3.86 -27.93 13.37
N VAL A 52 -3.52 -27.75 14.64
CA VAL A 52 -4.03 -28.53 15.75
C VAL A 52 -4.76 -27.60 16.70
N ASN A 53 -5.99 -27.97 17.08
CA ASN A 53 -6.79 -27.21 18.02
C ASN A 53 -7.22 -28.14 19.14
N ILE A 54 -7.05 -27.69 20.37
CA ILE A 54 -7.51 -28.39 21.58
C ILE A 54 -8.41 -27.40 22.30
N SER A 55 -9.62 -27.85 22.65
CA SER A 55 -10.55 -27.03 23.41
C SER A 55 -11.32 -27.89 24.42
N GLY A 56 -11.64 -27.28 25.52
CA GLY A 56 -12.39 -27.96 26.58
C GLY A 56 -12.98 -26.96 27.56
N GLY A 57 -13.62 -27.50 28.59
CA GLY A 57 -14.12 -26.67 29.66
C GLY A 57 -15.45 -27.15 30.22
N THR A 58 -16.01 -26.34 31.07
CA THR A 58 -17.32 -26.52 31.71
C THR A 58 -18.28 -25.41 31.25
N LYS A 59 -19.47 -25.36 31.84
CA LYS A 59 -20.44 -24.27 31.61
C LYS A 59 -19.83 -22.89 31.96
N ASP A 60 -18.98 -22.82 32.96
CA ASP A 60 -18.47 -21.58 33.51
C ASP A 60 -17.01 -21.30 33.14
N LEU A 61 -16.23 -22.30 32.75
CA LEU A 61 -14.84 -22.18 32.30
C LEU A 61 -14.69 -22.82 30.93
N LYS A 62 -14.21 -22.04 29.95
CA LYS A 62 -13.89 -22.52 28.60
C LYS A 62 -12.45 -22.13 28.26
N TYR A 63 -11.73 -23.05 27.67
CA TYR A 63 -10.38 -22.80 27.19
C TYR A 63 -10.15 -23.41 25.82
N GLY A 64 -9.22 -22.85 25.10
CA GLY A 64 -8.78 -23.38 23.82
C GLY A 64 -7.34 -23.03 23.56
N MET A 65 -6.63 -23.95 22.95
CA MET A 65 -5.28 -23.78 22.46
C MET A 65 -5.21 -24.16 21.00
N SER A 66 -4.50 -23.41 20.19
CA SER A 66 -4.24 -23.78 18.81
C SER A 66 -2.76 -23.58 18.46
N TYR A 67 -2.26 -24.51 17.67
CA TYR A 67 -0.97 -24.39 16.99
C TYR A 67 -1.21 -24.50 15.50
N ALA A 68 -0.58 -23.59 14.73
CA ALA A 68 -0.58 -23.67 13.28
C ALA A 68 0.84 -23.50 12.75
N TYR A 69 1.21 -24.38 11.82
CA TYR A 69 2.42 -24.26 11.01
C TYR A 69 2.04 -24.02 9.56
N PHE A 70 2.66 -23.03 8.96
CA PHE A 70 2.49 -22.70 7.55
C PHE A 70 3.86 -22.64 6.89
N LYS A 71 3.99 -23.26 5.73
CA LYS A 71 5.17 -23.20 4.86
C LYS A 71 4.71 -23.06 3.42
N GLU A 72 5.33 -22.15 2.69
CA GLU A 72 5.09 -21.92 1.27
C GLU A 72 6.43 -21.71 0.55
N LEU A 73 6.61 -22.40 -0.56
CA LEU A 73 7.69 -22.13 -1.50
C LEU A 73 7.23 -21.02 -2.45
N GLY A 74 8.01 -19.96 -2.60
CA GLY A 74 7.70 -18.87 -3.52
C GLY A 74 7.83 -19.33 -4.98
N ALA A 75 7.19 -18.62 -5.92
CA ALA A 75 7.36 -18.91 -7.35
C ALA A 75 8.81 -18.67 -7.81
N MET A 76 9.44 -17.60 -7.34
CA MET A 76 10.85 -17.33 -7.60
C MET A 76 11.72 -18.38 -6.92
N VAL A 77 12.72 -18.94 -7.63
CA VAL A 77 13.71 -19.86 -7.05
C VAL A 77 14.39 -19.23 -5.82
N TYR A 78 14.83 -20.07 -4.87
CA TYR A 78 15.47 -19.66 -3.61
C TYR A 78 14.61 -18.76 -2.71
N SER A 79 13.29 -18.71 -2.91
CA SER A 79 12.38 -17.90 -2.08
C SER A 79 11.29 -18.73 -1.39
N GLY A 80 10.80 -18.25 -0.30
CA GLY A 80 9.71 -18.91 0.45
C GLY A 80 9.40 -18.22 1.77
N THR A 81 8.44 -18.78 2.48
CA THR A 81 8.05 -18.33 3.81
C THR A 81 7.64 -19.50 4.69
N TYR A 82 7.92 -19.40 5.98
CA TYR A 82 7.33 -20.28 6.98
C TYR A 82 6.96 -19.50 8.23
N ARG A 83 5.97 -19.96 8.95
CA ARG A 83 5.56 -19.37 10.22
C ARG A 83 4.96 -20.41 11.17
N HIS A 84 5.15 -20.15 12.45
CA HIS A 84 4.53 -20.85 13.56
C HIS A 84 3.60 -19.89 14.30
N ASN A 85 2.40 -20.31 14.58
CA ASN A 85 1.46 -19.54 15.36
C ASN A 85 0.94 -20.39 16.52
N VAL A 86 1.03 -19.88 17.73
CA VAL A 86 0.45 -20.46 18.94
C VAL A 86 -0.58 -19.49 19.47
N SER A 87 -1.75 -19.95 19.81
CA SER A 87 -2.72 -19.13 20.53
C SER A 87 -3.37 -19.90 21.67
N PHE A 88 -3.60 -19.21 22.76
CA PHE A 88 -4.30 -19.69 23.94
C PHE A 88 -5.41 -18.70 24.29
N ASN A 89 -6.59 -19.20 24.55
CA ASN A 89 -7.72 -18.39 24.99
C ASN A 89 -8.43 -19.06 26.17
N ILE A 90 -8.85 -18.25 27.12
CA ILE A 90 -9.61 -18.66 28.29
C ILE A 90 -10.77 -17.69 28.51
N SER A 91 -11.92 -18.21 28.86
CA SER A 91 -13.09 -17.43 29.27
C SER A 91 -13.70 -18.07 30.50
N HIS A 92 -13.86 -17.29 31.55
CA HIS A 92 -14.34 -17.75 32.84
C HIS A 92 -15.50 -16.87 33.32
N LYS A 93 -16.60 -17.51 33.62
CA LYS A 93 -17.75 -16.91 34.30
C LYS A 93 -17.71 -17.27 35.77
N ALA A 94 -16.93 -16.49 36.55
CA ALA A 94 -16.74 -16.76 37.97
C ALA A 94 -18.02 -16.61 38.77
N SER A 95 -18.97 -15.79 38.29
CA SER A 95 -20.32 -15.69 38.88
C SER A 95 -21.30 -15.08 37.87
N SER A 96 -22.58 -14.95 38.26
CA SER A 96 -23.56 -14.21 37.46
C SER A 96 -23.21 -12.74 37.25
N ARG A 97 -22.35 -12.19 38.12
CA ARG A 97 -21.92 -10.78 38.06
C ARG A 97 -20.55 -10.56 37.47
N PHE A 98 -19.67 -11.56 37.51
CA PHE A 98 -18.27 -11.40 37.10
C PHE A 98 -17.87 -12.40 36.02
N GLN A 99 -17.41 -11.89 34.88
CA GLN A 99 -16.89 -12.66 33.76
C GLN A 99 -15.54 -12.10 33.36
N THR A 100 -14.59 -12.96 33.02
CA THR A 100 -13.27 -12.58 32.50
C THR A 100 -12.91 -13.40 31.28
N ASN A 101 -12.11 -12.80 30.40
CA ASN A 101 -11.52 -13.49 29.26
C ASN A 101 -10.07 -13.04 29.08
N ALA A 102 -9.23 -13.96 28.64
CA ALA A 102 -7.87 -13.66 28.22
C ALA A 102 -7.53 -14.45 26.96
N ARG A 103 -6.72 -13.83 26.11
CA ARG A 103 -6.14 -14.46 24.92
C ARG A 103 -4.68 -14.07 24.83
N PHE A 104 -3.84 -15.06 24.64
CA PHE A 104 -2.43 -14.92 24.34
C PHE A 104 -2.18 -15.48 22.94
N SER A 105 -1.37 -14.81 22.14
CA SER A 105 -0.88 -15.35 20.87
C SER A 105 0.59 -15.00 20.67
N PHE A 106 1.31 -15.96 20.13
CA PHE A 106 2.68 -15.85 19.71
C PHE A 106 2.78 -16.31 18.28
N ASP A 107 3.38 -15.50 17.40
CA ASP A 107 3.75 -15.91 16.08
C ASP A 107 5.20 -15.57 15.78
N GLN A 108 5.87 -16.47 15.11
CA GLN A 108 7.20 -16.24 14.55
C GLN A 108 7.31 -16.86 13.17
N GLY A 109 8.14 -16.26 12.33
CA GLY A 109 8.37 -16.79 11.00
C GLY A 109 9.53 -16.14 10.31
N GLN A 110 9.76 -16.62 9.11
CA GLN A 110 10.76 -16.10 8.19
C GLN A 110 10.20 -16.07 6.79
N THR A 111 10.44 -14.98 6.08
CA THR A 111 10.38 -14.91 4.63
C THR A 111 11.80 -14.75 4.13
N TYR A 112 12.17 -15.54 3.15
CA TYR A 112 13.52 -15.53 2.58
C TYR A 112 13.46 -15.49 1.05
N GLY A 113 14.56 -15.05 0.46
CA GLY A 113 14.75 -14.93 -0.97
C GLY A 113 14.42 -13.54 -1.50
N MET A 114 14.76 -13.34 -2.75
CA MET A 114 14.55 -12.08 -3.44
C MET A 114 13.12 -11.99 -3.96
N GLY A 115 12.47 -10.85 -3.74
CA GLY A 115 11.20 -10.56 -4.40
C GLY A 115 11.39 -10.18 -5.87
N THR A 116 10.33 -10.28 -6.65
CA THR A 116 10.33 -9.89 -8.08
C THR A 116 10.29 -8.38 -8.29
N SER A 117 9.88 -7.60 -7.28
CA SER A 117 9.82 -6.14 -7.33
C SER A 117 11.07 -5.51 -6.70
N GLY A 118 11.82 -4.74 -7.47
CA GLY A 118 12.89 -3.88 -6.98
C GLY A 118 12.39 -2.47 -6.68
N ALA A 119 13.05 -1.77 -5.75
CA ALA A 119 12.73 -0.38 -5.41
C ALA A 119 13.14 0.63 -6.52
N SER A 120 13.91 0.22 -7.50
CA SER A 120 14.29 1.04 -8.65
C SER A 120 14.12 0.26 -9.95
N ASN A 121 13.72 0.97 -11.00
CA ASN A 121 13.49 0.40 -12.32
C ASN A 121 14.71 -0.25 -12.95
N ARG A 122 15.90 0.23 -12.61
CA ARG A 122 17.16 -0.27 -13.14
C ARG A 122 17.52 -1.66 -12.62
N PHE A 123 16.86 -2.12 -11.53
CA PHE A 123 17.10 -3.40 -10.87
C PHE A 123 15.79 -4.18 -10.66
N ASN A 124 14.82 -3.97 -11.55
CA ASN A 124 13.58 -4.75 -11.53
C ASN A 124 13.91 -6.20 -11.96
N LYS A 125 13.77 -7.12 -11.03
CA LYS A 125 14.12 -8.52 -11.27
C LYS A 125 13.20 -9.20 -12.28
N MET A 126 11.95 -8.79 -12.36
CA MET A 126 11.05 -9.29 -13.41
C MET A 126 11.51 -8.84 -14.79
N GLU A 127 11.99 -7.59 -14.92
CA GLU A 127 12.56 -7.11 -16.18
C GLU A 127 13.80 -7.92 -16.57
N HIS A 128 14.68 -8.25 -15.62
CA HIS A 128 15.84 -9.10 -15.88
C HIS A 128 15.42 -10.49 -16.37
N ILE A 129 14.42 -11.13 -15.74
CA ILE A 129 13.89 -12.44 -16.17
C ILE A 129 13.36 -12.39 -17.61
N LEU A 130 12.67 -11.30 -17.97
CA LEU A 130 12.04 -11.17 -19.29
C LEU A 130 13.01 -10.74 -20.40
N GLN A 131 14.06 -10.02 -20.06
CA GLN A 131 14.92 -9.35 -21.05
C GLN A 131 16.36 -9.86 -21.08
N TYR A 132 16.77 -10.72 -20.13
CA TYR A 132 18.11 -11.26 -20.13
C TYR A 132 18.33 -12.14 -21.38
N ARG A 133 19.55 -12.15 -21.91
CA ARG A 133 19.88 -12.87 -23.15
C ARG A 133 19.61 -14.37 -23.03
N PRO A 134 18.93 -14.98 -24.00
CA PRO A 134 18.59 -16.40 -23.93
C PRO A 134 19.74 -17.32 -24.40
N VAL A 135 20.78 -16.79 -25.03
CA VAL A 135 21.91 -17.54 -25.55
C VAL A 135 23.24 -16.92 -25.14
N SER A 136 24.26 -17.76 -24.99
CA SER A 136 25.63 -17.31 -24.78
C SER A 136 26.23 -16.70 -26.08
N GLY A 137 27.36 -16.02 -25.93
CA GLY A 137 28.15 -15.58 -27.09
C GLY A 137 28.88 -16.72 -27.80
N ILE A 138 29.66 -16.36 -28.85
CA ILE A 138 30.44 -17.34 -29.63
C ILE A 138 31.57 -18.03 -28.85
N LYS A 139 31.97 -17.46 -27.71
CA LYS A 139 33.05 -17.97 -26.85
C LYS A 139 32.57 -18.76 -25.64
N GLY A 140 31.26 -18.85 -25.41
CA GLY A 140 30.66 -19.52 -24.27
C GLY A 140 29.56 -20.49 -24.66
N SER A 141 29.14 -21.32 -23.73
CA SER A 141 28.02 -22.25 -23.85
C SER A 141 26.77 -21.74 -23.09
N ASP A 142 25.58 -22.20 -23.47
CA ASP A 142 24.36 -21.87 -22.77
C ASP A 142 24.36 -22.46 -21.34
N ALA A 143 25.11 -23.54 -21.08
CA ALA A 143 25.29 -24.09 -19.74
C ALA A 143 26.12 -23.16 -18.84
N GLU A 144 27.22 -22.60 -19.35
CA GLU A 144 28.02 -21.59 -18.64
C GLU A 144 27.20 -20.31 -18.40
N LEU A 145 26.38 -19.91 -19.39
CA LEU A 145 25.49 -18.77 -19.24
C LEU A 145 24.46 -19.01 -18.11
N LEU A 146 23.88 -20.19 -18.02
CA LEU A 146 22.93 -20.56 -16.95
C LEU A 146 23.63 -20.59 -15.60
N ALA A 147 24.83 -21.14 -15.52
CA ALA A 147 25.65 -21.18 -14.30
C ALA A 147 26.19 -19.81 -13.86
N GLY A 148 26.14 -18.80 -14.72
CA GLY A 148 26.73 -17.49 -14.45
C GLY A 148 28.23 -17.41 -14.67
N GLU A 149 28.80 -18.42 -15.31
CA GLU A 149 30.23 -18.58 -15.58
C GLU A 149 30.60 -18.20 -17.03
N ASP A 150 29.67 -17.57 -17.77
CA ASP A 150 29.89 -17.18 -19.15
C ASP A 150 31.11 -16.24 -19.26
N PRO A 151 32.15 -16.65 -20.01
CA PRO A 151 33.39 -15.87 -20.18
C PRO A 151 33.16 -14.51 -20.87
N MET A 152 32.00 -14.34 -21.51
CA MET A 152 31.57 -13.07 -22.10
C MET A 152 30.71 -12.27 -21.15
N TYR A 153 31.01 -12.29 -19.86
CA TYR A 153 30.32 -11.51 -18.84
C TYR A 153 30.27 -10.05 -19.25
N GLU A 154 29.07 -9.47 -19.19
CA GLU A 154 28.84 -8.11 -19.68
C GLU A 154 29.52 -7.09 -18.79
N ASP A 155 30.19 -6.09 -19.40
CA ASP A 155 30.66 -4.92 -18.66
C ASP A 155 29.44 -4.22 -18.02
N GLN A 156 29.35 -4.28 -16.70
CA GLN A 156 28.18 -3.86 -15.94
C GLN A 156 27.97 -2.34 -15.90
N GLN A 157 28.94 -1.57 -16.32
CA GLN A 157 28.77 -0.13 -16.44
C GLN A 157 27.76 0.21 -17.55
N ASP A 158 27.75 -0.58 -18.61
CA ASP A 158 26.90 -0.36 -19.77
C ASP A 158 25.59 -1.15 -19.75
N ASN A 159 25.54 -2.29 -19.04
CA ASN A 159 24.36 -3.15 -18.99
C ASN A 159 24.06 -3.61 -17.55
N PRO A 160 23.02 -3.06 -16.91
CA PRO A 160 22.63 -3.44 -15.55
C PRO A 160 21.94 -4.80 -15.47
N MET A 161 21.66 -5.44 -16.60
CA MET A 161 20.99 -6.75 -16.61
C MET A 161 21.93 -7.84 -16.11
N GLN A 162 21.41 -8.68 -15.26
CA GLN A 162 22.13 -9.77 -14.63
C GLN A 162 21.39 -11.09 -14.84
N ASN A 163 22.12 -12.19 -14.86
CA ASN A 163 21.55 -13.52 -14.82
C ASN A 163 20.54 -13.63 -13.67
N PRO A 164 19.26 -13.96 -13.96
CA PRO A 164 18.22 -13.97 -12.95
C PRO A 164 18.46 -14.98 -11.82
N ILE A 165 19.08 -16.11 -12.11
CA ILE A 165 19.37 -17.18 -11.14
C ILE A 165 20.48 -16.73 -10.19
N ILE A 166 21.56 -16.18 -10.74
CA ILE A 166 22.65 -15.61 -9.93
C ILE A 166 22.14 -14.45 -9.07
N SER A 167 21.30 -13.58 -9.62
CA SER A 167 20.65 -12.54 -8.82
C SER A 167 19.83 -13.10 -7.66
N ALA A 168 19.15 -14.23 -7.85
CA ALA A 168 18.35 -14.85 -6.80
C ALA A 168 19.21 -15.50 -5.70
N GLN A 169 20.39 -15.99 -6.05
CA GLN A 169 21.35 -16.59 -5.12
C GLN A 169 22.15 -15.52 -4.35
N GLU A 170 22.69 -14.56 -5.08
CA GLU A 170 23.68 -13.60 -4.59
C GLU A 170 23.09 -12.37 -3.89
N GLU A 171 21.77 -12.15 -4.04
CA GLU A 171 21.08 -11.05 -3.37
C GLU A 171 20.01 -11.54 -2.38
N PRO A 172 20.37 -12.40 -1.40
CA PRO A 172 19.42 -12.91 -0.44
C PRO A 172 18.86 -11.77 0.42
N LYS A 173 17.54 -11.74 0.56
CA LYS A 173 16.84 -10.90 1.51
C LYS A 173 16.09 -11.81 2.46
N GLN A 174 16.20 -11.53 3.75
CA GLN A 174 15.54 -12.32 4.77
C GLN A 174 14.83 -11.41 5.73
N ARG A 175 13.63 -11.80 6.12
CA ARG A 175 12.85 -11.13 7.15
C ARG A 175 12.42 -12.14 8.19
N PHE A 176 12.92 -11.97 9.40
CA PHE A 176 12.49 -12.71 10.57
C PHE A 176 11.56 -11.84 11.40
N TRP A 177 10.50 -12.42 11.95
CA TRP A 177 9.64 -11.70 12.87
C TRP A 177 9.23 -12.58 14.04
N ARG A 178 8.99 -11.93 15.17
CA ARG A 178 8.37 -12.49 16.37
C ARG A 178 7.36 -11.49 16.90
N ASN A 179 6.12 -11.94 17.07
CA ASN A 179 5.05 -11.13 17.61
C ASN A 179 4.46 -11.81 18.83
N ILE A 180 4.28 -11.05 19.88
CA ILE A 180 3.58 -11.44 21.10
C ILE A 180 2.39 -10.52 21.24
N GLN A 181 1.21 -11.08 21.45
CA GLN A 181 0.00 -10.32 21.70
C GLN A 181 -0.74 -10.95 22.88
N ALA A 182 -1.06 -10.14 23.88
CA ALA A 182 -1.90 -10.52 25.00
C ALA A 182 -3.10 -9.56 25.09
N ASN A 183 -4.29 -10.12 25.11
CA ASN A 183 -5.53 -9.38 25.27
C ASN A 183 -6.30 -10.01 26.42
N GLY A 184 -6.97 -9.18 27.20
CA GLY A 184 -7.80 -9.64 28.30
C GLY A 184 -8.84 -8.62 28.68
N GLY A 185 -9.71 -9.01 29.56
CA GLY A 185 -10.69 -8.10 30.09
C GLY A 185 -11.65 -8.77 31.03
N PHE A 186 -12.45 -7.96 31.67
CA PHE A 186 -13.52 -8.44 32.51
C PHE A 186 -14.78 -7.61 32.33
N THR A 187 -15.91 -8.22 32.63
CA THR A 187 -17.20 -7.58 32.74
C THR A 187 -17.75 -7.79 34.14
N PHE A 188 -18.07 -6.69 34.81
CA PHE A 188 -18.71 -6.71 36.12
C PHE A 188 -20.13 -6.11 36.03
N ASN A 189 -21.13 -6.91 36.35
CA ASN A 189 -22.52 -6.51 36.39
C ASN A 189 -22.89 -6.05 37.80
N PHE A 190 -22.92 -4.73 38.06
CA PHE A 190 -23.36 -4.17 39.35
C PHE A 190 -24.81 -4.54 39.63
N THR A 191 -25.63 -4.44 38.59
CA THR A 191 -27.03 -4.82 38.58
C THR A 191 -27.40 -5.48 37.25
N LYS A 192 -28.66 -5.95 37.10
CA LYS A 192 -29.17 -6.42 35.80
C LYS A 192 -29.19 -5.33 34.72
N LYS A 193 -29.04 -4.05 35.09
CA LYS A 193 -29.10 -2.92 34.18
C LYS A 193 -27.79 -2.17 34.03
N LEU A 194 -26.88 -2.26 34.99
CA LEU A 194 -25.63 -1.53 35.01
C LEU A 194 -24.45 -2.49 34.98
N SER A 195 -23.61 -2.38 33.97
CA SER A 195 -22.40 -3.17 33.80
C SER A 195 -21.18 -2.31 33.50
N PHE A 196 -20.04 -2.74 33.99
CA PHE A 196 -18.73 -2.17 33.66
C PHE A 196 -17.91 -3.22 32.92
N ARG A 197 -17.32 -2.83 31.81
CA ARG A 197 -16.42 -3.67 31.04
C ARG A 197 -15.06 -3.00 30.89
N ASN A 198 -14.02 -3.72 31.28
CA ASN A 198 -12.64 -3.36 31.01
C ASN A 198 -12.08 -4.29 29.94
N THR A 199 -11.30 -3.76 29.00
CA THR A 199 -10.49 -4.53 28.06
C THR A 199 -9.08 -3.97 28.06
N ILE A 200 -8.08 -4.87 28.06
CA ILE A 200 -6.65 -4.53 28.01
C ILE A 200 -6.04 -5.31 26.85
N GLY A 201 -5.20 -4.66 26.08
CA GLY A 201 -4.44 -5.28 25.02
C GLY A 201 -3.00 -4.79 25.01
N THR A 202 -2.08 -5.71 24.79
CA THR A 202 -0.68 -5.39 24.57
C THR A 202 -0.14 -6.19 23.39
N ARG A 203 0.73 -5.56 22.61
CA ARG A 203 1.45 -6.18 21.51
C ARG A 203 2.91 -5.79 21.58
N TYR A 204 3.78 -6.76 21.35
CA TYR A 204 5.20 -6.57 21.12
C TYR A 204 5.58 -7.25 19.81
N SER A 205 6.36 -6.56 18.99
CA SER A 205 6.82 -7.05 17.69
C SER A 205 8.32 -6.79 17.54
N LEU A 206 9.06 -7.82 17.20
CA LEU A 206 10.46 -7.77 16.80
C LEU A 206 10.56 -8.21 15.34
N THR A 207 11.24 -7.43 14.51
CA THR A 207 11.55 -7.76 13.13
C THR A 207 13.02 -7.55 12.85
N ARG A 208 13.68 -8.54 12.23
CA ARG A 208 15.01 -8.43 11.66
C ARG A 208 14.89 -8.55 10.14
N ASN A 209 15.40 -7.56 9.42
CA ASN A 209 15.51 -7.59 7.96
C ASN A 209 16.99 -7.60 7.61
N ASP A 210 17.39 -8.61 6.85
CA ASP A 210 18.74 -8.78 6.34
C ASP A 210 18.70 -8.65 4.83
N ALA A 211 19.68 -7.97 4.25
CA ALA A 211 19.93 -7.96 2.83
C ALA A 211 21.45 -8.01 2.60
N PHE A 212 21.86 -8.86 1.68
CA PHE A 212 23.26 -9.05 1.33
C PHE A 212 23.41 -9.03 -0.18
N ASN A 213 24.53 -8.54 -0.69
CA ASN A 213 24.89 -8.55 -2.09
C ASN A 213 26.26 -9.22 -2.18
N GLY A 214 26.25 -10.50 -2.58
CA GLY A 214 27.43 -11.34 -2.76
C GLY A 214 28.27 -10.93 -3.96
N ASP A 215 29.42 -11.55 -4.12
CA ASP A 215 30.45 -11.18 -5.11
C ASP A 215 29.93 -11.13 -6.56
N LEU A 216 29.07 -12.07 -6.93
CA LEU A 216 28.51 -12.14 -8.28
C LEU A 216 27.31 -11.22 -8.49
N SER A 217 26.85 -10.51 -7.45
CA SER A 217 25.72 -9.56 -7.57
C SER A 217 26.10 -8.33 -8.40
N ALA A 218 25.11 -7.76 -9.11
CA ALA A 218 25.31 -6.51 -9.87
C ALA A 218 25.75 -5.33 -8.99
N ASN A 219 25.33 -5.31 -7.73
CA ASN A 219 25.72 -4.28 -6.78
C ASN A 219 27.18 -4.43 -6.33
N ALA A 220 27.61 -5.65 -5.99
CA ALA A 220 28.97 -5.89 -5.54
C ALA A 220 30.00 -5.60 -6.64
N LYS A 221 29.70 -5.98 -7.87
CA LYS A 221 30.57 -5.71 -9.02
C LYS A 221 30.77 -4.23 -9.35
N ARG A 222 29.81 -3.37 -8.96
CA ARG A 222 29.94 -1.91 -9.12
C ARG A 222 30.59 -1.20 -7.95
N SER A 223 30.42 -1.71 -6.76
CA SER A 223 30.91 -1.06 -5.55
C SER A 223 31.79 -1.97 -4.70
N SER A 224 31.24 -3.02 -4.15
CA SER A 224 31.90 -4.09 -3.39
C SER A 224 30.84 -5.02 -2.81
N ILE A 225 31.22 -6.19 -2.32
CA ILE A 225 30.38 -7.05 -1.50
C ILE A 225 29.88 -6.24 -0.31
N ASN A 226 28.57 -6.24 -0.09
CA ASN A 226 27.97 -5.38 0.95
C ASN A 226 26.73 -6.01 1.57
N GLY A 227 26.40 -5.59 2.78
CA GLY A 227 25.24 -6.08 3.49
C GLY A 227 24.66 -5.08 4.47
N ASN A 228 23.39 -5.27 4.80
CA ASN A 228 22.76 -4.53 5.89
C ASN A 228 21.86 -5.43 6.73
N VAL A 229 21.82 -5.11 8.01
CA VAL A 229 20.95 -5.73 9.00
C VAL A 229 20.16 -4.63 9.69
N GLN A 230 18.84 -4.78 9.74
CA GLN A 230 17.97 -3.86 10.44
C GLN A 230 17.12 -4.60 11.47
N TYR A 231 17.29 -4.23 12.73
CA TYR A 231 16.41 -4.63 13.82
C TYR A 231 15.36 -3.55 14.06
N SER A 232 14.11 -3.95 14.17
CA SER A 232 13.01 -3.06 14.49
C SER A 232 12.18 -3.68 15.62
N GLU A 233 12.00 -2.93 16.68
CA GLU A 233 11.12 -3.28 17.79
C GLU A 233 9.97 -2.30 17.86
N SER A 234 8.79 -2.79 18.16
CA SER A 234 7.63 -1.96 18.45
C SER A 234 6.76 -2.58 19.52
N GLY A 235 6.15 -1.74 20.31
CA GLY A 235 5.20 -2.13 21.34
C GLY A 235 3.97 -1.25 21.32
N SER A 236 2.85 -1.81 21.73
CA SER A 236 1.63 -1.05 21.98
C SER A 236 0.92 -1.57 23.20
N PHE A 237 0.28 -0.66 23.91
CA PHE A 237 -0.63 -0.93 25.03
C PHE A 237 -1.92 -0.16 24.80
N GLN A 238 -3.03 -0.82 25.04
CA GLN A 238 -4.36 -0.19 25.00
C GLN A 238 -5.23 -0.67 26.15
N THR A 239 -6.05 0.21 26.65
CA THR A 239 -7.10 -0.14 27.60
C THR A 239 -8.36 0.63 27.29
N SER A 240 -9.52 -0.01 27.46
CA SER A 240 -10.83 0.59 27.28
C SER A 240 -11.72 0.23 28.46
N ASN A 241 -12.32 1.23 29.05
CA ASN A 241 -13.21 1.14 30.20
C ASN A 241 -14.58 1.66 29.79
N VAL A 242 -15.61 0.81 29.87
CA VAL A 242 -16.96 1.16 29.40
C VAL A 242 -17.98 0.84 30.47
N LEU A 243 -18.71 1.86 30.90
CA LEU A 243 -19.88 1.75 31.75
C LEU A 243 -21.13 1.76 30.87
N THR A 244 -21.98 0.75 31.00
CA THR A 244 -23.20 0.61 30.21
C THR A 244 -24.41 0.49 31.12
N TYR A 245 -25.42 1.31 30.89
CA TYR A 245 -26.72 1.21 31.52
C TYR A 245 -27.78 0.82 30.49
N ASN A 246 -28.49 -0.25 30.77
CA ASN A 246 -29.55 -0.82 29.92
C ASN A 246 -30.90 -0.77 30.64
N ASN A 247 -31.84 -0.08 30.04
CA ASN A 247 -33.23 -0.10 30.50
C ASN A 247 -34.14 -0.62 29.37
N LEU A 248 -34.28 -1.94 29.32
CA LEU A 248 -34.94 -2.67 28.23
C LEU A 248 -36.41 -2.97 28.57
N LYS A 249 -37.26 -1.97 28.47
CA LYS A 249 -38.74 -2.15 28.56
C LYS A 249 -39.31 -2.54 27.19
N LYS A 250 -40.49 -3.15 27.15
CA LYS A 250 -41.13 -3.62 25.89
C LYS A 250 -41.25 -2.50 24.84
N VAL A 251 -41.68 -1.30 25.28
CA VAL A 251 -41.94 -0.16 24.39
C VAL A 251 -40.70 0.72 24.23
N HIS A 252 -39.99 0.96 25.31
CA HIS A 252 -38.88 1.92 25.40
C HIS A 252 -37.60 1.14 25.79
N ARG A 253 -36.64 1.06 24.89
CA ARG A 253 -35.34 0.44 25.15
C ARG A 253 -34.28 1.53 25.10
N LEU A 254 -33.65 1.79 26.22
CA LEU A 254 -32.61 2.80 26.35
C LEU A 254 -31.32 2.13 26.76
N THR A 255 -30.24 2.35 25.98
CA THR A 255 -28.89 2.01 26.37
C THR A 255 -28.06 3.30 26.43
N LEU A 256 -27.44 3.54 27.57
CA LEU A 256 -26.47 4.62 27.77
C LEU A 256 -25.11 4.00 27.98
N MET A 257 -24.11 4.55 27.29
CA MET A 257 -22.72 4.13 27.43
C MET A 257 -21.84 5.36 27.70
N PHE A 258 -20.92 5.19 28.62
CA PHE A 258 -19.83 6.13 28.85
C PHE A 258 -18.52 5.34 28.84
N GLY A 259 -17.52 5.80 28.10
CA GLY A 259 -16.26 5.09 27.96
C GLY A 259 -15.05 6.01 27.99
N GLN A 260 -13.95 5.42 28.41
CA GLN A 260 -12.62 6.00 28.37
C GLN A 260 -11.66 4.99 27.71
N GLU A 261 -10.80 5.47 26.82
CA GLU A 261 -9.77 4.67 26.18
C GLU A 261 -8.41 5.34 26.34
N TRP A 262 -7.38 4.52 26.47
CA TRP A 262 -5.99 4.94 26.42
C TRP A 262 -5.21 4.00 25.51
N VAL A 263 -4.46 4.59 24.57
CA VAL A 263 -3.58 3.90 23.64
C VAL A 263 -2.20 4.52 23.75
N SER A 264 -1.19 3.67 23.85
CA SER A 264 0.23 4.08 23.78
C SER A 264 0.96 3.12 22.86
N SER A 265 1.74 3.65 21.94
CA SER A 265 2.61 2.86 21.07
C SER A 265 3.99 3.49 20.97
N TRP A 266 5.00 2.63 20.77
CA TRP A 266 6.38 3.03 20.60
C TRP A 266 7.07 2.13 19.57
N GLY A 267 8.14 2.63 18.99
CA GLY A 267 8.97 1.86 18.08
C GLY A 267 10.41 2.39 18.09
N LYS A 268 11.36 1.48 17.91
CA LYS A 268 12.77 1.80 17.70
C LYS A 268 13.35 0.92 16.62
N SER A 269 14.35 1.41 15.91
CA SER A 269 15.09 0.61 14.94
C SER A 269 16.59 0.86 15.06
N LEU A 270 17.36 -0.17 14.74
CA LEU A 270 18.80 -0.13 14.58
C LEU A 270 19.11 -0.72 13.21
N ARG A 271 19.88 -0.01 12.40
CA ARG A 271 20.38 -0.49 11.12
C ARG A 271 21.90 -0.39 11.11
N ALA A 272 22.55 -1.47 10.71
CA ALA A 272 23.98 -1.52 10.42
C ALA A 272 24.17 -1.84 8.93
N TYR A 273 25.06 -1.10 8.28
CA TYR A 273 25.48 -1.33 6.91
C TYR A 273 27.01 -1.47 6.88
N ALA A 274 27.51 -2.49 6.17
CA ALA A 274 28.92 -2.70 5.93
C ALA A 274 29.16 -3.03 4.45
N ASP A 275 30.31 -2.64 3.95
CA ASP A 275 30.78 -2.96 2.60
C ASP A 275 32.20 -3.59 2.63
N LYS A 276 32.74 -3.89 1.45
CA LYS A 276 34.10 -4.44 1.29
C LYS A 276 34.33 -5.69 2.14
N PHE A 277 33.35 -6.60 2.16
CA PHE A 277 33.58 -7.93 2.74
C PHE A 277 34.64 -8.66 1.93
N PRO A 278 35.52 -9.45 2.58
CA PRO A 278 36.55 -10.21 1.90
C PRO A 278 35.98 -11.37 1.06
N ASN A 279 34.84 -11.92 1.46
CA ASN A 279 34.06 -12.94 0.77
C ASN A 279 32.58 -12.86 1.21
N ASP A 280 31.74 -13.72 0.71
CA ASP A 280 30.31 -13.80 0.96
C ASP A 280 29.86 -14.97 1.86
N ASP A 281 30.82 -15.80 2.35
CA ASP A 281 30.55 -17.05 3.08
C ASP A 281 29.62 -16.89 4.29
N LEU A 282 29.82 -15.85 5.10
CA LEU A 282 29.04 -15.60 6.30
C LEU A 282 27.88 -14.61 6.10
N GLY A 283 27.92 -13.85 5.00
CA GLY A 283 26.89 -12.87 4.68
C GLY A 283 26.60 -11.90 5.82
N THR A 284 25.34 -11.73 6.15
CA THR A 284 24.90 -10.86 7.28
C THR A 284 25.09 -11.47 8.66
N ASN A 285 25.63 -12.69 8.78
CA ASN A 285 25.89 -13.30 10.08
C ASN A 285 27.16 -12.75 10.73
N ASP A 286 28.09 -12.22 9.93
CA ASP A 286 29.28 -11.53 10.43
C ASP A 286 29.46 -10.18 9.74
N MET A 287 28.74 -9.17 10.24
CA MET A 287 28.84 -7.79 9.77
C MET A 287 30.20 -7.15 10.11
N GLY A 288 30.95 -7.74 11.05
CA GLY A 288 32.27 -7.27 11.45
C GLY A 288 33.37 -7.64 10.47
N ALA A 289 33.18 -8.64 9.59
CA ALA A 289 34.11 -9.01 8.53
C ALA A 289 34.19 -7.92 7.42
N GLY A 290 33.13 -7.13 7.25
CA GLY A 290 33.13 -5.99 6.33
C GLY A 290 33.63 -4.70 6.99
N ASN A 291 33.78 -3.66 6.15
CA ASN A 291 34.06 -2.31 6.64
C ASN A 291 32.76 -1.61 7.05
N PRO A 292 32.54 -1.28 8.33
CA PRO A 292 31.32 -0.60 8.78
C PRO A 292 31.27 0.83 8.24
N THR A 293 30.33 1.10 7.35
CA THR A 293 30.15 2.42 6.73
C THR A 293 29.09 3.28 7.42
N SER A 294 28.07 2.64 7.98
CA SER A 294 27.06 3.38 8.74
C SER A 294 26.37 2.53 9.80
N ILE A 295 26.14 3.14 10.95
CA ILE A 295 25.23 2.62 11.98
C ILE A 295 24.22 3.73 12.25
N SER A 296 22.95 3.42 12.12
CA SER A 296 21.87 4.37 12.44
C SER A 296 20.88 3.73 13.40
N SER A 297 20.45 4.51 14.38
CA SER A 297 19.37 4.12 15.29
C SER A 297 18.32 5.21 15.31
N SER A 298 17.08 4.82 15.47
CA SER A 298 15.98 5.77 15.60
C SER A 298 14.98 5.30 16.65
N TYR A 299 14.49 6.24 17.44
CA TYR A 299 13.32 6.08 18.28
C TYR A 299 12.19 6.90 17.65
N VAL A 300 11.42 6.25 16.80
CA VAL A 300 10.58 6.94 15.81
C VAL A 300 9.15 7.13 16.27
N ASN A 301 8.64 6.26 17.14
CA ASN A 301 7.22 6.29 17.49
C ASN A 301 7.03 6.39 18.99
N SER A 302 6.47 7.49 19.46
CA SER A 302 5.97 7.62 20.82
C SER A 302 4.60 8.30 20.79
N THR A 303 3.62 7.57 20.27
CA THR A 303 2.25 8.08 20.18
C THR A 303 1.47 7.72 21.43
N LYS A 304 0.80 8.68 22.01
CA LYS A 304 -0.15 8.48 23.11
C LYS A 304 -1.48 9.11 22.71
N MET A 305 -2.56 8.41 22.98
CA MET A 305 -3.92 8.90 22.75
C MET A 305 -4.80 8.57 23.96
N ILE A 306 -5.58 9.52 24.39
CA ILE A 306 -6.62 9.35 25.40
C ILE A 306 -7.95 9.81 24.81
N SER A 307 -9.00 9.06 25.08
CA SER A 307 -10.31 9.31 24.50
C SER A 307 -11.40 9.15 25.54
N PHE A 308 -12.42 10.00 25.45
CA PHE A 308 -13.65 9.88 26.23
C PHE A 308 -14.83 9.87 25.26
N PHE A 309 -15.80 9.01 25.50
CA PHE A 309 -16.98 8.95 24.65
C PHE A 309 -18.25 8.65 25.42
N GLY A 310 -19.36 9.21 24.93
CA GLY A 310 -20.71 8.93 25.39
C GLY A 310 -21.59 8.51 24.22
N ARG A 311 -22.47 7.52 24.45
CA ARG A 311 -23.44 7.07 23.46
C ARG A 311 -24.80 6.83 24.09
N VAL A 312 -25.81 7.26 23.37
CA VAL A 312 -27.23 7.01 23.68
C VAL A 312 -27.83 6.21 22.53
N ASN A 313 -28.37 5.04 22.82
CA ASN A 313 -29.21 4.30 21.88
C ASN A 313 -30.62 4.26 22.45
N TYR A 314 -31.60 4.73 21.68
CA TYR A 314 -33.00 4.76 22.09
C TYR A 314 -33.87 4.11 21.01
N ASN A 315 -34.60 3.09 21.39
CA ASN A 315 -35.51 2.36 20.53
C ASN A 315 -36.92 2.43 21.10
N ILE A 316 -37.84 2.97 20.30
CA ILE A 316 -39.25 3.14 20.65
C ILE A 316 -40.09 2.12 19.84
N LYS A 317 -40.80 1.24 20.53
CA LYS A 317 -41.74 0.25 19.94
C LYS A 317 -41.09 -0.61 18.85
N ASN A 318 -39.76 -0.71 18.83
CA ASN A 318 -38.99 -1.37 17.76
C ASN A 318 -39.22 -0.77 16.34
N LYS A 319 -39.77 0.45 16.28
CA LYS A 319 -40.07 1.19 15.05
C LYS A 319 -39.11 2.33 14.81
N TYR A 320 -38.85 3.14 15.84
CA TYR A 320 -38.01 4.32 15.75
C TYR A 320 -36.73 4.07 16.53
N LEU A 321 -35.61 4.11 15.85
CA LEU A 321 -34.30 3.85 16.43
C LEU A 321 -33.46 5.14 16.31
N PHE A 322 -32.92 5.59 17.43
CA PHE A 322 -32.07 6.79 17.49
C PHE A 322 -30.75 6.42 18.16
N THR A 323 -29.66 6.88 17.59
CA THR A 323 -28.32 6.79 18.18
C THR A 323 -27.67 8.16 18.15
N ALA A 324 -27.16 8.61 19.27
CA ALA A 324 -26.30 9.78 19.36
C ALA A 324 -25.00 9.39 20.05
N THR A 325 -23.88 9.83 19.50
CA THR A 325 -22.53 9.59 20.06
C THR A 325 -21.76 10.90 20.06
N ILE A 326 -21.01 11.14 21.13
CA ILE A 326 -19.98 12.16 21.18
C ILE A 326 -18.69 11.53 21.62
N ARG A 327 -17.58 11.85 20.94
CA ARG A 327 -16.25 11.37 21.27
C ARG A 327 -15.25 12.51 21.25
N GLY A 328 -14.46 12.62 22.30
CA GLY A 328 -13.31 13.51 22.38
C GLY A 328 -12.03 12.70 22.40
N ASP A 329 -11.11 12.98 21.49
CA ASP A 329 -9.82 12.29 21.35
C ASP A 329 -8.68 13.29 21.51
N GLY A 330 -7.75 13.00 22.43
CA GLY A 330 -6.53 13.78 22.66
C GLY A 330 -5.30 13.00 22.16
N SER A 331 -4.56 13.56 21.21
CA SER A 331 -3.38 12.93 20.60
C SER A 331 -2.09 13.68 20.93
N SER A 332 -1.03 12.93 21.24
CA SER A 332 0.32 13.49 21.46
C SER A 332 0.99 13.99 20.18
N LYS A 333 0.45 13.68 19.01
CA LYS A 333 1.01 14.06 17.69
C LYS A 333 0.88 15.56 17.40
N PHE A 334 -0.07 16.20 18.04
CA PHE A 334 -0.37 17.62 17.85
C PHE A 334 0.22 18.50 18.95
N SER A 335 0.43 19.76 18.65
CA SER A 335 0.98 20.75 19.58
C SER A 335 0.00 21.10 20.70
N SER A 336 0.47 21.85 21.69
CA SER A 336 -0.36 22.43 22.73
C SER A 336 -1.46 23.29 22.10
N GLY A 337 -2.71 23.15 22.58
CA GLY A 337 -3.87 23.83 22.01
C GLY A 337 -4.61 23.08 20.89
N HIS A 338 -3.97 22.16 20.19
CA HIS A 338 -4.55 21.41 19.07
C HIS A 338 -4.69 19.90 19.30
N LYS A 339 -4.34 19.42 20.51
CA LYS A 339 -4.32 17.97 20.83
C LYS A 339 -5.71 17.34 20.79
N TRP A 340 -6.76 18.08 21.12
CA TRP A 340 -8.11 17.56 21.27
C TRP A 340 -8.97 17.79 20.04
N GLY A 341 -9.60 16.70 19.55
CA GLY A 341 -10.67 16.73 18.57
C GLY A 341 -11.97 16.23 19.17
N VAL A 342 -13.11 16.81 18.77
CA VAL A 342 -14.44 16.40 19.20
C VAL A 342 -15.27 15.96 18.00
N PHE A 343 -15.81 14.76 18.07
CA PHE A 343 -16.43 14.05 16.95
C PHE A 343 -17.85 13.59 17.32
N PRO A 344 -18.87 14.44 17.12
CA PRO A 344 -20.27 14.07 17.34
C PRO A 344 -20.80 13.26 16.14
N SER A 345 -21.75 12.37 16.41
CA SER A 345 -22.55 11.69 15.39
C SER A 345 -23.97 11.43 15.87
N ILE A 346 -24.91 11.47 14.93
CA ILE A 346 -26.31 11.16 15.15
C ILE A 346 -26.82 10.28 14.00
N SER A 347 -27.66 9.31 14.34
CA SER A 347 -28.35 8.51 13.33
C SER A 347 -29.76 8.17 13.77
N GLY A 348 -30.65 8.07 12.79
CA GLY A 348 -32.04 7.67 12.96
C GLY A 348 -32.40 6.56 11.97
N ALA A 349 -33.22 5.65 12.41
CA ALA A 349 -33.83 4.67 11.51
C ALA A 349 -35.32 4.50 11.85
N TRP A 350 -36.13 4.40 10.80
CA TRP A 350 -37.56 4.17 10.89
C TRP A 350 -37.92 2.86 10.20
N ARG A 351 -38.37 1.90 10.99
CA ARG A 351 -38.88 0.61 10.48
C ARG A 351 -40.32 0.80 10.01
N LEU A 352 -40.46 1.24 8.76
CA LEU A 352 -41.73 1.47 8.10
C LEU A 352 -42.56 0.21 8.01
N SER A 353 -41.93 -0.97 7.87
CA SER A 353 -42.61 -2.28 7.88
C SER A 353 -43.42 -2.55 9.15
N GLU A 354 -43.12 -1.85 10.27
CA GLU A 354 -43.87 -1.98 11.51
C GLU A 354 -45.08 -1.03 11.58
N GLU A 355 -45.27 -0.15 10.60
CA GLU A 355 -46.42 0.76 10.55
C GLU A 355 -47.66 0.05 10.00
N PRO A 356 -48.85 0.32 10.57
CA PRO A 356 -50.08 -0.35 10.17
C PRO A 356 -50.44 -0.19 8.68
N PHE A 357 -50.14 0.99 8.10
CA PHE A 357 -50.44 1.26 6.70
C PHE A 357 -49.51 0.49 5.74
N ILE A 358 -48.26 0.20 6.12
CA ILE A 358 -47.35 -0.65 5.34
C ILE A 358 -47.67 -2.14 5.54
N LYS A 359 -47.96 -2.55 6.79
CA LYS A 359 -48.39 -3.94 7.07
C LYS A 359 -49.59 -4.38 6.27
N LYS A 360 -50.55 -3.47 6.02
CA LYS A 360 -51.73 -3.77 5.20
C LYS A 360 -51.41 -4.09 3.72
N LEU A 361 -50.27 -3.64 3.21
CA LEU A 361 -49.86 -3.90 1.84
C LEU A 361 -49.40 -5.34 1.60
N ASN A 362 -49.00 -6.05 2.67
CA ASN A 362 -48.46 -7.43 2.62
C ASN A 362 -47.32 -7.65 1.59
N THR A 363 -46.70 -6.57 1.10
CA THR A 363 -45.68 -6.62 0.07
C THR A 363 -44.28 -6.69 0.67
N PHE A 364 -44.04 -5.99 1.77
CA PHE A 364 -42.72 -5.88 2.39
C PHE A 364 -42.59 -6.79 3.60
N SER A 365 -41.59 -7.64 3.61
CA SER A 365 -41.17 -8.37 4.81
C SER A 365 -40.24 -7.54 5.71
N ASP A 366 -39.53 -6.56 5.16
CA ASP A 366 -38.87 -5.46 5.87
C ASP A 366 -38.87 -4.20 5.00
N LEU A 367 -39.07 -3.06 5.63
CA LEU A 367 -38.93 -1.76 5.02
C LEU A 367 -38.41 -0.80 6.09
N LYS A 368 -37.17 -0.35 5.91
CA LYS A 368 -36.52 0.52 6.89
C LYS A 368 -35.79 1.66 6.20
N PHE A 369 -36.12 2.87 6.57
CA PHE A 369 -35.38 4.08 6.20
C PHE A 369 -34.30 4.37 7.23
N ARG A 370 -33.11 4.78 6.75
CA ARG A 370 -31.95 5.12 7.57
C ARG A 370 -31.38 6.47 7.16
N ILE A 371 -31.00 7.28 8.15
CA ILE A 371 -30.24 8.50 7.95
C ILE A 371 -29.20 8.63 9.05
N GLY A 372 -28.00 9.04 8.71
CA GLY A 372 -26.92 9.27 9.66
C GLY A 372 -26.02 10.40 9.22
N TYR A 373 -25.62 11.23 10.19
CA TYR A 373 -24.63 12.26 10.01
C TYR A 373 -23.60 12.18 11.13
N GLY A 374 -22.32 12.27 10.80
CA GLY A 374 -21.27 12.19 11.80
C GLY A 374 -19.96 12.82 11.36
N LEU A 375 -19.16 13.16 12.35
CA LEU A 375 -17.80 13.59 12.19
C LEU A 375 -16.87 12.48 12.67
N ALA A 376 -15.78 12.22 11.91
CA ALA A 376 -14.69 11.36 12.31
C ALA A 376 -13.36 12.11 12.19
N GLY A 377 -12.50 11.98 13.20
CA GLY A 377 -11.17 12.56 13.19
C GLY A 377 -10.13 11.63 12.57
N ASN A 378 -9.13 12.21 11.92
CA ASN A 378 -7.95 11.50 11.46
C ASN A 378 -6.69 12.22 11.96
N ASN A 379 -5.77 11.46 12.58
CA ASN A 379 -4.47 11.93 13.06
C ASN A 379 -3.30 11.23 12.37
N ARG A 380 -3.47 10.82 11.12
CA ARG A 380 -2.43 10.17 10.30
C ARG A 380 -1.35 11.16 9.88
N VAL A 381 -0.60 11.63 10.84
CA VAL A 381 0.58 12.45 10.68
C VAL A 381 1.73 11.77 11.42
N GLY A 382 2.96 12.00 10.96
CA GLY A 382 4.15 11.51 11.66
C GLY A 382 4.22 12.02 13.10
N ASP A 383 4.90 11.28 13.95
CA ASP A 383 5.15 11.73 15.32
C ASP A 383 6.08 12.95 15.31
N PHE A 384 5.88 13.85 16.26
CA PHE A 384 6.70 15.04 16.45
C PHE A 384 6.74 16.03 15.25
N MET A 385 5.78 15.96 14.32
CA MET A 385 5.74 16.88 13.17
C MET A 385 5.48 18.34 13.57
N SER A 386 4.92 18.56 14.75
CA SER A 386 4.76 19.91 15.34
C SER A 386 6.06 20.48 15.92
N LEU A 387 7.13 19.67 16.01
CA LEU A 387 8.41 20.08 16.58
C LEU A 387 9.47 20.23 15.50
N GLU A 388 10.41 21.14 15.74
CA GLU A 388 11.66 21.19 14.99
C GLU A 388 12.48 19.94 15.28
N THR A 389 13.13 19.39 14.25
CA THR A 389 14.06 18.28 14.37
C THR A 389 15.37 18.64 13.71
N LEU A 390 16.47 18.12 14.28
CA LEU A 390 17.81 18.33 13.80
C LEU A 390 18.38 17.04 13.22
N ASN A 391 19.07 17.13 12.10
CA ASN A 391 19.90 16.06 11.58
C ASN A 391 21.35 16.29 11.99
N SER A 392 22.02 15.24 12.43
CA SER A 392 23.45 15.28 12.65
C SER A 392 24.19 15.24 11.30
N VAL A 393 25.18 16.09 11.13
CA VAL A 393 26.08 16.11 9.98
C VAL A 393 27.52 16.11 10.47
N LYS A 394 28.38 15.44 9.73
CA LYS A 394 29.80 15.40 10.06
C LYS A 394 30.55 16.41 9.20
N TYR A 395 31.37 17.24 9.86
CA TYR A 395 32.25 18.20 9.24
C TYR A 395 33.70 17.79 9.42
N PRO A 396 34.55 17.87 8.38
CA PRO A 396 35.98 17.74 8.55
C PRO A 396 36.51 19.01 9.26
N SER A 397 37.27 18.82 10.32
CA SER A 397 37.98 19.91 11.01
C SER A 397 39.44 19.47 11.21
N SER A 398 40.34 20.19 10.57
CA SER A 398 41.82 19.98 10.58
C SER A 398 42.31 18.53 10.74
N SER A 399 41.97 17.82 11.81
CA SER A 399 42.41 16.44 12.12
C SER A 399 41.27 15.50 12.55
N GLU A 400 40.03 16.01 12.71
CA GLU A 400 38.92 15.22 13.26
C GLU A 400 37.63 15.48 12.51
N MET A 401 36.73 14.50 12.56
CA MET A 401 35.35 14.65 12.08
C MET A 401 34.46 15.12 13.22
N ILE A 402 34.06 16.38 13.17
CA ILE A 402 33.17 16.98 14.19
C ILE A 402 31.70 16.75 13.80
N THR A 403 30.88 16.39 14.77
CA THR A 403 29.44 16.26 14.58
C THR A 403 28.75 17.62 14.83
N GLY A 404 28.15 18.18 13.82
CA GLY A 404 27.25 19.32 13.93
C GLY A 404 25.79 18.94 13.74
N TYR A 405 24.89 19.91 13.89
CA TYR A 405 23.45 19.72 13.74
C TYR A 405 22.87 20.78 12.83
N ILE A 406 22.02 20.35 11.91
CA ILE A 406 21.27 21.24 11.02
C ILE A 406 19.77 20.98 11.16
N PRO A 407 18.90 22.00 11.04
CA PRO A 407 17.46 21.80 10.97
C PRO A 407 17.09 20.85 9.84
N SER A 408 16.25 19.88 10.13
CA SER A 408 15.83 18.86 9.15
C SER A 408 14.43 19.10 8.59
N ARG A 409 13.62 19.94 9.26
CA ARG A 409 12.29 20.33 8.81
C ARG A 409 11.79 21.58 9.50
N ILE A 410 10.82 22.24 8.89
CA ILE A 410 10.06 23.33 9.50
C ILE A 410 9.06 22.72 10.49
N PRO A 411 9.00 23.21 11.75
CA PRO A 411 7.98 22.77 12.70
C PRO A 411 6.59 23.25 12.26
N SER A 412 5.60 22.39 12.41
CA SER A 412 4.21 22.68 12.06
C SER A 412 3.36 22.81 13.34
N ALA A 413 3.48 23.96 14.02
CA ALA A 413 2.87 24.21 15.32
C ALA A 413 1.33 24.18 15.30
N ASP A 414 0.72 24.53 14.18
CA ASP A 414 -0.74 24.64 14.02
C ASP A 414 -1.41 23.36 13.54
N LEU A 415 -0.66 22.24 13.50
CA LEU A 415 -1.23 20.94 13.10
C LEU A 415 -2.36 20.53 14.03
N GLN A 416 -3.50 20.21 13.42
CA GLN A 416 -4.72 19.76 14.09
C GLN A 416 -5.33 18.53 13.41
N TRP A 417 -6.38 18.01 14.02
CA TRP A 417 -7.14 16.88 13.49
C TRP A 417 -7.72 17.20 12.10
N GLU A 418 -7.55 16.28 11.18
CA GLU A 418 -8.34 16.24 9.94
C GLU A 418 -9.75 15.78 10.29
N ALA A 419 -10.77 16.44 9.73
CA ALA A 419 -12.17 16.15 10.00
C ALA A 419 -12.86 15.59 8.75
N ASN A 420 -13.42 14.40 8.88
CA ASN A 420 -14.25 13.78 7.85
C ASN A 420 -15.72 13.84 8.25
N LYS A 421 -16.52 14.55 7.48
CA LYS A 421 -17.98 14.71 7.65
C LYS A 421 -18.68 13.75 6.70
N THR A 422 -19.51 12.88 7.25
CA THR A 422 -20.22 11.86 6.46
C THR A 422 -21.72 12.01 6.66
N LEU A 423 -22.47 12.12 5.57
CA LEU A 423 -23.92 11.97 5.53
C LEU A 423 -24.23 10.67 4.77
N ASN A 424 -25.03 9.79 5.37
CA ASN A 424 -25.54 8.58 4.74
C ASN A 424 -27.06 8.57 4.80
N ILE A 425 -27.69 8.19 3.69
CA ILE A 425 -29.15 7.97 3.59
C ILE A 425 -29.35 6.62 2.88
N GLY A 426 -30.11 5.75 3.49
CA GLY A 426 -30.34 4.40 2.96
C GLY A 426 -31.74 3.87 3.21
N ILE A 427 -32.13 2.93 2.39
CA ILE A 427 -33.40 2.19 2.52
C ILE A 427 -33.07 0.70 2.49
N ASP A 428 -33.53 -0.04 3.48
CA ASP A 428 -33.48 -1.51 3.47
C ASP A 428 -34.87 -2.04 3.08
N LEU A 429 -34.95 -2.79 1.99
CA LEU A 429 -36.14 -3.38 1.42
C LEU A 429 -36.03 -4.91 1.50
N GLY A 430 -37.01 -5.56 2.08
CA GLY A 430 -37.13 -7.02 2.12
C GLY A 430 -38.48 -7.46 1.52
N PHE A 431 -38.44 -8.45 0.65
CA PHE A 431 -39.60 -9.03 -0.03
C PHE A 431 -39.60 -10.55 0.13
N PHE A 432 -40.79 -11.16 0.03
CA PHE A 432 -40.98 -12.60 0.01
C PHE A 432 -40.31 -13.29 1.24
N ASP A 433 -40.64 -12.84 2.46
CA ASP A 433 -40.06 -13.31 3.71
C ASP A 433 -38.51 -13.24 3.71
N GLN A 434 -37.96 -12.11 3.32
CA GLN A 434 -36.51 -11.84 3.20
C GLN A 434 -35.80 -12.67 2.12
N ARG A 435 -36.51 -13.30 1.21
CA ARG A 435 -35.88 -14.02 0.08
C ARG A 435 -35.25 -13.08 -0.93
N LEU A 436 -35.76 -11.86 -1.06
CA LEU A 436 -35.14 -10.79 -1.83
C LEU A 436 -34.92 -9.59 -0.91
N THR A 437 -33.67 -9.16 -0.78
CA THR A 437 -33.31 -7.93 -0.07
C THR A 437 -32.61 -6.97 -1.01
N ILE A 438 -32.98 -5.69 -0.94
CA ILE A 438 -32.39 -4.60 -1.74
C ILE A 438 -32.06 -3.46 -0.79
N ALA A 439 -30.81 -3.00 -0.80
CA ALA A 439 -30.33 -1.96 0.08
C ALA A 439 -29.60 -0.87 -0.75
N PRO A 440 -30.31 0.12 -1.31
CA PRO A 440 -29.70 1.32 -1.85
C PRO A 440 -29.24 2.25 -0.72
N GLU A 441 -28.04 2.81 -0.91
CA GLU A 441 -27.46 3.79 0.01
C GLU A 441 -26.82 4.94 -0.79
N PHE A 442 -27.10 6.17 -0.39
CA PHE A 442 -26.46 7.37 -0.89
C PHE A 442 -25.57 7.94 0.20
N TYR A 443 -24.36 8.37 -0.16
CA TYR A 443 -23.46 9.02 0.78
C TYR A 443 -22.81 10.28 0.22
N LEU A 444 -22.50 11.19 1.14
CA LEU A 444 -21.70 12.38 0.94
C LEU A 444 -20.62 12.42 2.01
N ASN A 445 -19.37 12.25 1.61
CA ASN A 445 -18.20 12.36 2.47
C ASN A 445 -17.41 13.61 2.11
N ARG A 446 -17.09 14.44 3.11
CA ARG A 446 -16.29 15.64 2.93
C ARG A 446 -15.17 15.67 3.96
N SER A 447 -13.93 15.61 3.48
CA SER A 447 -12.73 15.67 4.32
C SER A 447 -12.15 17.08 4.25
N ASN A 448 -12.07 17.73 5.41
CA ASN A 448 -11.55 19.07 5.56
C ASN A 448 -10.25 19.04 6.38
N HIS A 449 -9.40 20.07 6.22
CA HIS A 449 -8.13 20.18 6.92
C HIS A 449 -7.24 18.95 6.68
N LEU A 450 -7.16 18.49 5.42
CA LEU A 450 -6.30 17.35 5.05
C LEU A 450 -4.87 17.61 5.48
N LEU A 451 -4.25 16.60 6.08
CA LEU A 451 -2.84 16.63 6.49
C LEU A 451 -1.97 16.34 5.27
N LEU A 452 -1.49 17.39 4.61
CA LEU A 452 -0.71 17.31 3.38
C LEU A 452 0.67 17.93 3.53
N ASN A 453 1.62 17.39 2.78
CA ASN A 453 2.98 17.91 2.66
C ASN A 453 2.96 19.01 1.59
N SER A 454 2.96 20.27 2.01
CA SER A 454 2.92 21.42 1.13
C SER A 454 4.33 21.85 0.75
N ARG A 455 4.56 22.14 -0.52
CA ARG A 455 5.81 22.75 -0.99
C ARG A 455 5.98 24.13 -0.37
N VAL A 456 7.21 24.46 -0.03
CA VAL A 456 7.59 25.81 0.45
C VAL A 456 8.67 26.38 -0.45
N PRO A 457 8.80 27.73 -0.53
CA PRO A 457 9.86 28.36 -1.33
C PRO A 457 11.24 27.87 -0.90
N SER A 458 12.11 27.61 -1.87
CA SER A 458 13.49 27.12 -1.63
C SER A 458 14.31 28.08 -0.78
N SER A 459 13.96 29.36 -0.76
CA SER A 459 14.56 30.38 0.10
C SER A 459 14.40 30.12 1.60
N SER A 460 13.42 29.27 1.98
CA SER A 460 13.26 28.82 3.38
C SER A 460 14.32 27.80 3.82
N GLY A 461 15.12 27.27 2.90
CA GLY A 461 16.06 26.16 3.15
C GLY A 461 15.41 24.78 3.22
N PHE A 462 14.12 24.68 2.97
CA PHE A 462 13.36 23.42 3.00
C PHE A 462 12.53 23.25 1.73
N SER A 463 12.19 22.00 1.41
CA SER A 463 11.35 21.68 0.25
C SER A 463 9.86 21.62 0.60
N ASN A 464 9.54 21.16 1.80
CA ASN A 464 8.15 20.86 2.19
C ASN A 464 7.90 21.17 3.67
N MET A 465 6.61 21.43 3.99
CA MET A 465 6.10 21.58 5.35
C MET A 465 4.74 20.87 5.47
N MET A 466 4.53 20.14 6.56
CA MET A 466 3.24 19.51 6.85
C MET A 466 2.21 20.56 7.28
N ARG A 467 1.04 20.60 6.65
CA ARG A 467 -0.03 21.57 6.94
C ARG A 467 -1.41 20.93 6.89
N ASN A 468 -2.36 21.52 7.61
CA ASN A 468 -3.80 21.20 7.45
C ASN A 468 -4.39 22.03 6.31
N ILE A 469 -4.27 21.52 5.10
CA ILE A 469 -4.68 22.23 3.90
C ILE A 469 -5.36 21.27 2.96
N GLY A 470 -6.27 21.82 2.18
CA GLY A 470 -7.01 21.02 1.21
C GLY A 470 -8.31 20.45 1.76
N GLU A 471 -9.15 20.17 0.82
CA GLU A 471 -10.48 19.60 1.03
C GLU A 471 -10.83 18.68 -0.12
N THR A 472 -11.38 17.52 0.20
CA THR A 472 -11.91 16.58 -0.79
C THR A 472 -13.35 16.20 -0.48
N GLN A 473 -14.08 15.86 -1.51
CA GLN A 473 -15.46 15.40 -1.41
C GLN A 473 -15.64 14.12 -2.20
N ASN A 474 -16.38 13.17 -1.65
CA ASN A 474 -16.85 11.98 -2.33
C ASN A 474 -18.38 11.95 -2.25
N ILE A 475 -19.02 11.80 -3.41
CA ILE A 475 -20.45 11.57 -3.52
C ILE A 475 -20.62 10.21 -4.17
N GLY A 476 -21.40 9.34 -3.56
CA GLY A 476 -21.57 8.01 -4.08
C GLY A 476 -22.93 7.39 -3.82
N PHE A 477 -23.14 6.30 -4.52
CA PHE A 477 -24.32 5.47 -4.41
C PHE A 477 -23.90 4.01 -4.39
N ASP A 478 -24.37 3.28 -3.37
CA ASP A 478 -24.16 1.84 -3.22
C ASP A 478 -25.49 1.11 -3.35
N LEU A 479 -25.50 0.01 -4.08
CA LEU A 479 -26.65 -0.89 -4.20
C LEU A 479 -26.21 -2.31 -3.89
N ALA A 480 -26.81 -2.90 -2.86
CA ALA A 480 -26.64 -4.32 -2.54
C ALA A 480 -27.98 -5.05 -2.74
N ILE A 481 -27.93 -6.17 -3.47
CA ILE A 481 -29.07 -7.04 -3.70
C ILE A 481 -28.68 -8.46 -3.29
N SER A 482 -29.49 -9.08 -2.42
CA SER A 482 -29.32 -10.49 -2.07
C SER A 482 -30.63 -11.23 -2.33
N SER A 483 -30.55 -12.37 -3.02
CA SER A 483 -31.72 -13.19 -3.33
C SER A 483 -31.50 -14.66 -2.99
N VAL A 484 -32.51 -15.28 -2.43
CA VAL A 484 -32.62 -16.72 -2.25
C VAL A 484 -33.49 -17.24 -3.39
N ASN A 485 -32.85 -17.63 -4.50
CA ASN A 485 -33.54 -18.03 -5.73
C ASN A 485 -34.28 -19.37 -5.53
N ILE A 486 -33.56 -20.32 -4.94
CA ILE A 486 -34.12 -21.64 -4.65
C ILE A 486 -33.70 -22.06 -3.22
N GLN A 487 -34.65 -22.53 -2.44
CA GLN A 487 -34.40 -23.11 -1.10
C GLN A 487 -35.16 -24.43 -0.97
N LYS A 488 -34.47 -25.55 -1.13
CA LYS A 488 -34.99 -26.91 -0.93
C LYS A 488 -34.13 -27.64 0.10
N LYS A 489 -34.59 -28.78 0.61
CA LYS A 489 -33.87 -29.57 1.62
C LYS A 489 -32.44 -29.94 1.20
N GLN A 490 -32.21 -30.24 -0.07
CA GLN A 490 -30.92 -30.72 -0.61
C GLN A 490 -30.26 -29.73 -1.57
N PHE A 491 -30.90 -28.61 -1.90
CA PHE A 491 -30.39 -27.65 -2.84
C PHE A 491 -30.76 -26.23 -2.42
N SER A 492 -29.74 -25.37 -2.37
CA SER A 492 -29.92 -23.94 -2.10
C SER A 492 -29.13 -23.12 -3.11
N TRP A 493 -29.81 -22.19 -3.77
CA TRP A 493 -29.20 -21.24 -4.69
C TRP A 493 -29.45 -19.83 -4.19
N LYS A 494 -28.36 -19.11 -3.94
CA LYS A 494 -28.38 -17.71 -3.48
C LYS A 494 -27.52 -16.87 -4.41
N THR A 495 -27.99 -15.66 -4.71
CA THR A 495 -27.24 -14.67 -5.50
C THR A 495 -27.07 -13.43 -4.67
N ASN A 496 -25.83 -12.91 -4.63
CA ASN A 496 -25.50 -11.61 -4.06
C ASN A 496 -24.92 -10.73 -5.19
N PHE A 497 -25.48 -9.55 -5.36
CA PHE A 497 -25.04 -8.55 -6.31
C PHE A 497 -24.75 -7.26 -5.56
N ASN A 498 -23.64 -6.60 -5.88
CA ASN A 498 -23.38 -5.24 -5.42
C ASN A 498 -22.81 -4.40 -6.56
N ILE A 499 -23.13 -3.12 -6.54
CA ILE A 499 -22.54 -2.11 -7.41
C ILE A 499 -22.39 -0.81 -6.64
N SER A 500 -21.25 -0.16 -6.82
CA SER A 500 -20.91 1.11 -6.22
C SER A 500 -20.50 2.11 -7.28
N TYR A 501 -20.97 3.32 -7.15
CA TYR A 501 -20.55 4.50 -7.90
C TYR A 501 -19.94 5.52 -6.94
N ASN A 502 -18.77 6.08 -7.27
CA ASN A 502 -18.14 7.12 -6.46
C ASN A 502 -17.55 8.21 -7.33
N LYS A 503 -17.95 9.45 -7.08
CA LYS A 503 -17.34 10.64 -7.67
C LYS A 503 -16.51 11.36 -6.62
N ASN A 504 -15.19 11.28 -6.77
CA ASN A 504 -14.24 12.07 -5.97
C ASN A 504 -14.04 13.45 -6.59
N THR A 505 -13.89 14.48 -5.76
CA THR A 505 -13.59 15.84 -6.22
C THR A 505 -12.70 16.55 -5.20
N ILE A 506 -11.62 17.15 -5.65
CA ILE A 506 -10.79 18.06 -4.86
C ILE A 506 -11.51 19.40 -4.79
N ARG A 507 -11.81 19.89 -3.57
CA ARG A 507 -12.58 21.12 -3.35
C ARG A 507 -11.68 22.31 -3.08
N ALA A 508 -10.53 22.08 -2.45
CA ALA A 508 -9.54 23.11 -2.17
C ALA A 508 -8.14 22.51 -2.05
N LEU A 509 -7.14 23.28 -2.42
CA LEU A 509 -5.71 23.02 -2.23
C LEU A 509 -5.05 24.21 -1.52
N SER A 510 -3.76 24.13 -1.21
CA SER A 510 -3.03 25.10 -0.37
C SER A 510 -2.57 26.33 -1.12
N GLY A 511 -3.50 27.12 -1.65
CA GLY A 511 -3.16 28.40 -2.30
C GLY A 511 -2.75 28.31 -3.78
N GLU A 512 -2.69 27.12 -4.34
CA GLU A 512 -2.54 26.86 -5.78
C GLU A 512 -3.78 26.13 -6.27
N ASP A 513 -4.23 26.42 -7.49
CA ASP A 513 -5.39 25.71 -8.09
C ASP A 513 -5.02 24.31 -8.58
N SER A 514 -3.73 24.08 -8.83
CA SER A 514 -3.21 22.78 -9.25
C SER A 514 -1.73 22.61 -8.98
N PHE A 515 -1.27 21.35 -8.89
CA PHE A 515 0.14 20.98 -8.89
C PHE A 515 0.34 19.62 -9.55
N TYR A 516 1.61 19.31 -9.87
CA TYR A 516 1.98 18.04 -10.50
C TYR A 516 2.77 17.19 -9.53
N GLU A 517 2.49 15.89 -9.53
CA GLU A 517 3.23 14.87 -8.79
C GLU A 517 3.98 13.94 -9.74
N GLU A 518 5.15 13.51 -9.29
CA GLU A 518 5.98 12.54 -10.00
C GLU A 518 5.80 11.17 -9.33
N TYR A 519 5.31 10.19 -10.09
CA TYR A 519 5.26 8.80 -9.65
C TYR A 519 6.04 7.92 -10.62
N GLY A 520 6.88 7.06 -10.07
CA GLY A 520 7.58 6.05 -10.83
C GLY A 520 9.03 6.38 -11.13
N PHE A 521 9.39 6.33 -12.38
CA PHE A 521 10.78 6.39 -12.85
C PHE A 521 11.37 7.80 -12.66
N GLY A 522 12.46 7.94 -11.90
CA GLY A 522 13.08 9.21 -11.51
C GLY A 522 13.54 10.14 -12.68
N TRP A 523 13.12 9.83 -13.90
CA TRP A 523 13.31 10.61 -15.13
C TRP A 523 11.98 11.02 -15.77
N ALA A 524 10.84 10.49 -15.30
CA ALA A 524 9.52 10.87 -15.75
C ALA A 524 8.95 11.95 -14.83
N GLN A 525 8.98 13.19 -15.27
CA GLN A 525 8.46 14.35 -14.53
C GLN A 525 7.00 14.60 -14.89
N LYS A 526 6.21 15.04 -13.90
CA LYS A 526 4.82 15.48 -14.08
C LYS A 526 3.91 14.39 -14.68
N THR A 527 3.84 13.23 -14.02
CA THR A 527 3.02 12.09 -14.47
C THR A 527 1.57 12.14 -14.00
N HIS A 528 1.30 12.90 -12.95
CA HIS A 528 -0.03 13.05 -12.38
C HIS A 528 -0.35 14.52 -12.11
N MET A 529 -1.61 14.88 -12.31
CA MET A 529 -2.13 16.22 -12.03
C MET A 529 -3.09 16.17 -10.84
N VAL A 530 -2.91 17.09 -9.91
CA VAL A 530 -3.81 17.33 -8.79
C VAL A 530 -4.37 18.74 -8.95
N ALA A 531 -5.68 18.87 -9.17
CA ALA A 531 -6.31 20.16 -9.46
C ALA A 531 -7.67 20.31 -8.77
N VAL A 532 -8.00 21.52 -8.37
CA VAL A 532 -9.32 21.87 -7.83
C VAL A 532 -10.41 21.58 -8.86
N GLY A 533 -11.52 21.01 -8.42
CA GLY A 533 -12.63 20.60 -9.27
C GLY A 533 -12.45 19.23 -9.93
N GLN A 534 -11.27 18.64 -9.88
CA GLN A 534 -10.94 17.36 -10.49
C GLN A 534 -10.87 16.22 -9.45
N PRO A 535 -10.99 14.95 -9.88
CA PRO A 535 -10.74 13.81 -9.00
C PRO A 535 -9.25 13.63 -8.71
N ILE A 536 -8.94 12.89 -7.64
CA ILE A 536 -7.58 12.44 -7.32
C ILE A 536 -7.18 11.32 -8.30
N GLY A 537 -5.90 11.27 -8.69
CA GLY A 537 -5.33 10.19 -9.49
C GLY A 537 -5.50 10.37 -11.00
N LEU A 538 -5.48 11.61 -11.46
CA LEU A 538 -5.47 11.93 -12.89
C LEU A 538 -4.09 11.69 -13.47
N PHE A 539 -4.03 10.89 -14.54
CA PHE A 539 -2.85 10.75 -15.37
C PHE A 539 -2.66 11.98 -16.25
N TYR A 540 -1.45 12.53 -16.23
CA TYR A 540 -1.08 13.70 -16.98
C TYR A 540 0.09 13.39 -17.92
N GLY A 541 -0.07 13.69 -19.20
CA GLY A 541 0.95 13.37 -20.20
C GLY A 541 0.52 13.73 -21.61
N TYR A 542 1.28 13.24 -22.57
CA TYR A 542 0.99 13.42 -23.99
C TYR A 542 -0.13 12.48 -24.44
N LYS A 543 -1.14 13.01 -25.10
CA LYS A 543 -2.22 12.23 -25.68
C LYS A 543 -1.75 11.56 -26.97
N THR A 544 -1.73 10.23 -27.01
CA THR A 544 -1.41 9.48 -28.23
C THR A 544 -2.56 9.54 -29.21
N ILE A 545 -2.26 9.71 -30.50
CA ILE A 545 -3.23 9.71 -31.61
C ILE A 545 -2.95 8.61 -32.65
N GLY A 546 -2.04 7.69 -32.35
CA GLY A 546 -1.66 6.57 -33.18
C GLY A 546 -0.16 6.46 -33.40
N LEU A 547 0.22 5.88 -34.52
CA LEU A 547 1.61 5.76 -34.98
C LEU A 547 1.77 6.59 -36.25
N TYR A 548 2.98 7.11 -36.48
CA TYR A 548 3.30 7.74 -37.74
C TYR A 548 3.20 6.70 -38.87
N GLN A 549 2.42 7.01 -39.91
CA GLN A 549 2.21 6.13 -41.07
C GLN A 549 3.27 6.39 -42.13
N VAL A 550 3.54 5.39 -42.99
CA VAL A 550 4.56 5.50 -44.06
C VAL A 550 4.26 6.62 -45.04
N ASP A 551 2.98 6.88 -45.33
CA ASP A 551 2.50 7.95 -46.21
C ASP A 551 2.72 9.39 -45.69
N GLU A 552 3.05 9.51 -44.39
CA GLU A 552 3.44 10.77 -43.75
C GLU A 552 4.92 11.13 -43.96
N PHE A 553 5.67 10.28 -44.67
CA PHE A 553 7.10 10.47 -44.95
C PHE A 553 7.39 10.53 -46.44
N ASP A 554 8.44 11.23 -46.79
CA ASP A 554 9.10 11.16 -48.09
C ASP A 554 10.22 10.12 -48.00
N TYR A 555 10.20 9.13 -48.86
CA TYR A 555 11.22 8.08 -48.92
C TYR A 555 12.28 8.39 -49.96
N ASN A 556 13.54 8.40 -49.54
CA ASN A 556 14.67 8.52 -50.44
C ASN A 556 15.28 7.12 -50.73
N PRO A 557 15.13 6.56 -51.95
CA PRO A 557 15.59 5.23 -52.27
C PRO A 557 17.13 5.11 -52.31
N TYR A 558 17.85 6.21 -52.51
CA TYR A 558 19.32 6.21 -52.58
C TYR A 558 19.96 6.11 -51.21
N THR A 559 19.39 6.78 -50.22
CA THR A 559 19.88 6.77 -48.82
C THR A 559 19.12 5.81 -47.94
N GLN A 560 18.04 5.23 -48.45
CA GLN A 560 17.11 4.37 -47.71
C GLN A 560 16.56 5.04 -46.42
N THR A 561 16.33 6.35 -46.49
CA THR A 561 15.87 7.14 -45.36
C THR A 561 14.45 7.65 -45.55
N TYR A 562 13.71 7.73 -44.46
CA TYR A 562 12.40 8.36 -44.38
C TYR A 562 12.54 9.76 -43.77
N THR A 563 11.97 10.78 -44.41
CA THR A 563 11.93 12.15 -43.91
C THR A 563 10.49 12.55 -43.67
N LEU A 564 10.13 12.94 -42.44
CA LEU A 564 8.78 13.33 -42.08
C LEU A 564 8.35 14.57 -42.91
N LYS A 565 7.19 14.53 -43.55
CA LYS A 565 6.64 15.59 -44.40
C LYS A 565 6.41 16.88 -43.60
N GLU A 566 6.57 18.02 -44.25
CA GLU A 566 6.27 19.32 -43.65
C GLU A 566 4.81 19.42 -43.20
N GLY A 567 4.55 20.18 -42.12
CA GLY A 567 3.21 20.38 -41.57
C GLY A 567 2.73 19.25 -40.65
N ILE A 568 3.45 18.11 -40.57
CA ILE A 568 3.12 17.04 -39.63
C ILE A 568 3.80 17.31 -38.28
N PRO A 569 3.05 17.43 -37.18
CA PRO A 569 3.62 17.67 -35.87
C PRO A 569 4.51 16.50 -35.42
N TYR A 570 5.59 16.81 -34.69
CA TYR A 570 6.52 15.84 -34.15
C TYR A 570 6.95 16.18 -32.73
N LYS A 571 7.35 15.17 -31.96
CA LYS A 571 7.86 15.34 -30.59
C LYS A 571 9.39 15.27 -30.58
N GLY A 572 10.01 16.24 -29.91
CA GLY A 572 11.45 16.31 -29.74
C GLY A 572 12.07 17.50 -30.47
N ASN A 573 13.40 17.60 -30.40
CA ASN A 573 14.18 18.74 -30.94
C ASN A 573 14.66 18.48 -32.38
N ASP A 574 14.37 17.32 -32.95
CA ASP A 574 14.92 16.92 -34.23
C ASP A 574 13.91 16.07 -35.02
N ARG A 575 13.35 16.67 -36.05
CA ARG A 575 12.36 16.07 -36.93
C ARG A 575 12.92 14.86 -37.70
N SER A 576 14.22 14.86 -37.98
CA SER A 576 14.87 13.79 -38.74
C SER A 576 14.98 12.46 -37.98
N LYS A 577 14.70 12.46 -36.67
CA LYS A 577 14.72 11.27 -35.80
C LYS A 577 13.39 10.57 -35.67
N VAL A 578 12.35 11.08 -36.32
CA VAL A 578 11.02 10.46 -36.34
C VAL A 578 10.95 9.48 -37.50
N HIS A 579 10.47 8.26 -37.22
CA HIS A 579 10.39 7.19 -38.22
C HIS A 579 8.95 6.64 -38.33
N PRO A 580 8.60 6.03 -39.47
CA PRO A 580 7.37 5.27 -39.57
C PRO A 580 7.26 4.23 -38.45
N GLY A 581 6.09 4.17 -37.78
CA GLY A 581 5.86 3.28 -36.64
C GLY A 581 6.18 3.87 -35.27
N ASP A 582 6.75 5.05 -35.18
CA ASP A 582 6.92 5.77 -33.91
C ASP A 582 5.57 6.25 -33.37
N TRP A 583 5.49 6.44 -32.04
CA TRP A 583 4.30 7.00 -31.40
C TRP A 583 4.04 8.43 -31.83
N LYS A 584 2.83 8.71 -32.31
CA LYS A 584 2.35 10.03 -32.69
C LYS A 584 1.51 10.63 -31.57
N PHE A 585 1.83 11.86 -31.19
CA PHE A 585 1.14 12.58 -30.12
C PHE A 585 0.36 13.77 -30.69
N ALA A 586 -0.73 14.13 -30.02
CA ALA A 586 -1.50 15.31 -30.35
C ALA A 586 -0.70 16.57 -30.06
N ASN A 587 -0.71 17.50 -31.01
CA ASN A 587 -0.25 18.88 -30.84
C ASN A 587 -1.47 19.71 -30.42
N LEU A 588 -1.58 20.04 -29.14
CA LEU A 588 -2.73 20.72 -28.52
C LEU A 588 -2.53 22.23 -28.43
N ASP A 589 -1.27 22.68 -28.34
CA ASP A 589 -0.88 24.09 -28.37
C ASP A 589 -0.05 24.36 -29.62
N ASP A 590 -0.72 24.58 -30.75
CA ASP A 590 -0.08 24.84 -32.06
C ASP A 590 0.09 26.34 -32.32
N THR A 591 0.62 27.08 -31.34
CA THR A 591 0.79 28.54 -31.39
C THR A 591 2.24 28.96 -31.23
N GLY A 592 2.60 30.08 -31.86
CA GLY A 592 3.93 30.70 -31.72
C GLY A 592 5.09 29.76 -32.07
N ASP A 593 6.10 29.70 -31.18
CA ASP A 593 7.29 28.85 -31.34
C ASP A 593 7.00 27.36 -31.21
N SER A 594 5.77 26.97 -30.73
CA SER A 594 5.32 25.58 -30.59
C SER A 594 4.69 25.02 -31.88
N LYS A 595 4.57 25.82 -32.95
CA LYS A 595 3.92 25.40 -34.18
C LYS A 595 4.59 24.19 -34.81
N GLY A 596 3.84 23.10 -34.92
CA GLY A 596 4.32 21.83 -35.48
C GLY A 596 5.26 21.03 -34.57
N VAL A 597 5.46 21.44 -33.31
CA VAL A 597 6.32 20.73 -32.34
C VAL A 597 5.52 20.37 -31.09
N VAL A 598 5.40 19.10 -30.80
CA VAL A 598 4.79 18.61 -29.57
C VAL A 598 5.76 18.79 -28.39
N ASN A 599 5.39 19.59 -27.42
CA ASN A 599 6.21 19.97 -26.27
C ASN A 599 5.44 19.89 -24.94
N GLU A 600 5.99 20.45 -23.87
CA GLU A 600 5.38 20.41 -22.52
C GLU A 600 3.96 21.02 -22.45
N SER A 601 3.64 22.01 -23.30
CA SER A 601 2.32 22.65 -23.33
C SER A 601 1.22 21.74 -23.92
N ASP A 602 1.61 20.68 -24.63
CA ASP A 602 0.70 19.68 -25.21
C ASP A 602 0.30 18.57 -24.23
N LYS A 603 0.86 18.57 -23.04
CA LYS A 603 0.46 17.62 -22.00
C LYS A 603 -0.94 17.95 -21.49
N THR A 604 -1.74 16.93 -21.32
CA THR A 604 -3.13 17.04 -20.87
C THR A 604 -3.50 15.88 -19.95
N ILE A 605 -4.69 15.91 -19.38
CA ILE A 605 -5.26 14.77 -18.66
C ILE A 605 -5.56 13.67 -19.68
N ILE A 606 -4.89 12.53 -19.53
CA ILE A 606 -5.02 11.37 -20.44
C ILE A 606 -5.85 10.23 -19.86
N GLY A 607 -6.24 10.31 -18.60
CA GLY A 607 -7.08 9.31 -17.94
C GLY A 607 -7.18 9.51 -16.42
N SER A 608 -7.93 8.63 -15.78
CA SER A 608 -8.07 8.58 -14.32
C SER A 608 -7.78 7.17 -13.81
N ALA A 609 -7.10 7.08 -12.66
CA ALA A 609 -6.86 5.81 -11.98
C ALA A 609 -8.09 5.30 -11.22
N SER A 610 -9.07 6.15 -10.96
CA SER A 610 -10.28 5.80 -10.21
C SER A 610 -11.36 5.30 -11.16
N PRO A 611 -11.89 4.08 -10.95
CA PRO A 611 -13.03 3.60 -11.72
C PRO A 611 -14.30 4.37 -11.33
N ASP A 612 -15.18 4.63 -12.29
CA ASP A 612 -16.48 5.23 -12.02
C ASP A 612 -17.43 4.26 -11.31
N PHE A 613 -17.35 2.98 -11.66
CA PHE A 613 -18.16 1.90 -11.10
C PHE A 613 -17.28 0.72 -10.72
N TYR A 614 -17.63 0.08 -9.62
CA TYR A 614 -17.10 -1.24 -9.26
C TYR A 614 -18.20 -2.07 -8.62
N GLY A 615 -18.14 -3.38 -8.82
CA GLY A 615 -19.18 -4.25 -8.33
C GLY A 615 -18.80 -5.72 -8.46
N GLY A 616 -19.70 -6.57 -7.98
CA GLY A 616 -19.52 -8.01 -8.02
C GLY A 616 -20.83 -8.78 -7.97
N ILE A 617 -20.79 -9.98 -8.50
CA ILE A 617 -21.86 -10.97 -8.40
C ILE A 617 -21.29 -12.27 -7.86
N ASN A 618 -22.00 -12.85 -6.93
CA ASN A 618 -21.66 -14.15 -6.33
C ASN A 618 -22.92 -15.03 -6.29
N ASN A 619 -22.77 -16.23 -6.82
CA ASN A 619 -23.82 -17.26 -6.85
C ASN A 619 -23.43 -18.45 -5.97
#